data_89bf5aa3b24605bcf680f988147fd2b8
#
_entry.id   89bf5aa3b24605bcf680f988147fd2b8
#
_cell.length_a   1.000
_cell.length_b   1.000
_cell.length_c   1.000
_cell.angle_alpha   90.00
_cell.angle_beta   90.00
_cell.angle_gamma   90.00
#
_symmetry.space_group_name_H-M   'P 1'
#
loop_
_entity.id
_entity.type
_entity.pdbx_description
1 polymer ?
#
loop_
_entity_poly.entity_id
_entity_poly.type
_entity_poly.pdbx_seq_one_letter_code
_entity_poly.pdbx_strand_id
1 'polypeptide(L)'
;MSRFARPSLALAACAALLSLSACSFSPGADKSDNKETPAPAASSSSSSTNDTPTASASSNPNATEDQPFGSRVFRGDMQLGHCYSDVRDDHTHKLHVSCDQPHDIEVFHISEFTDATRPTNEVMAATADEQCAAAFETYVGIPADQSTFSIGPLYPGEESWNKGYRSLLCFLYNEDGHKLTTSAKLSRM
;
A
#
# COMPACT_ATOMS: atom_id res chain seq x y z
N MET A 1 -7.27 -27.68 -38.81
CA MET A 1 -5.93 -27.39 -39.38
C MET A 1 -5.99 -26.01 -40.01
N SER A 2 -5.59 -24.99 -39.29
CA SER A 2 -5.46 -23.62 -39.84
C SER A 2 -4.27 -22.97 -39.16
N ARG A 3 -3.22 -22.80 -39.97
CA ARG A 3 -1.99 -22.14 -39.59
C ARG A 3 -2.18 -20.63 -39.70
N PHE A 4 -1.99 -19.87 -38.63
CA PHE A 4 -1.85 -18.43 -38.73
C PHE A 4 -0.37 -18.02 -38.65
N ALA A 5 0.03 -17.33 -39.69
CA ALA A 5 1.37 -16.82 -39.91
C ALA A 5 1.64 -15.61 -39.03
N ARG A 6 2.87 -15.55 -38.48
CA ARG A 6 3.43 -14.38 -37.78
C ARG A 6 3.98 -13.38 -38.81
N PRO A 7 3.75 -12.08 -38.69
CA PRO A 7 4.60 -11.09 -39.33
C PRO A 7 5.72 -10.65 -38.40
N SER A 8 6.95 -10.81 -38.90
CA SER A 8 8.15 -10.15 -38.40
C SER A 8 8.22 -8.75 -38.98
N LEU A 9 8.45 -7.73 -38.13
CA LEU A 9 8.94 -6.41 -38.59
C LEU A 9 9.92 -5.93 -37.50
N ALA A 10 11.17 -5.95 -37.84
CA ALA A 10 12.01 -4.89 -38.40
C ALA A 10 12.47 -3.85 -37.36
N LEU A 11 13.78 -3.96 -37.07
CA LEU A 11 14.62 -3.02 -36.33
C LEU A 11 14.58 -1.62 -36.97
N ALA A 12 14.51 -0.60 -36.11
CA ALA A 12 15.02 0.72 -36.43
C ALA A 12 15.95 1.16 -35.30
N ALA A 13 17.24 1.17 -35.62
CA ALA A 13 18.29 1.78 -34.83
C ALA A 13 18.26 3.30 -35.07
N CYS A 14 18.26 4.10 -34.00
CA CYS A 14 18.66 5.49 -34.05
C CYS A 14 19.71 5.73 -32.97
N ALA A 15 20.91 6.07 -33.45
CA ALA A 15 22.09 6.39 -32.67
C ALA A 15 22.14 7.90 -32.35
N ALA A 16 22.77 8.18 -31.22
CA ALA A 16 23.58 9.34 -30.87
C ALA A 16 22.91 10.71 -30.62
N LEU A 17 23.16 11.24 -29.42
CA LEU A 17 24.08 12.41 -29.27
C LEU A 17 24.43 12.62 -27.79
N LEU A 18 25.73 12.58 -27.54
CA LEU A 18 26.40 12.99 -26.31
C LEU A 18 26.29 14.52 -26.13
N SER A 19 25.99 14.96 -24.92
CA SER A 19 26.35 16.27 -24.45
C SER A 19 26.81 16.21 -22.98
N LEU A 20 28.15 16.28 -22.82
CA LEU A 20 28.81 16.58 -21.55
C LEU A 20 28.51 18.02 -21.16
N SER A 21 28.11 18.24 -19.93
CA SER A 21 28.23 19.52 -19.25
C SER A 21 28.81 19.27 -17.87
N ALA A 22 30.09 19.53 -17.77
CA ALA A 22 30.83 19.65 -16.51
C ALA A 22 30.54 21.02 -15.90
N CYS A 23 30.11 21.08 -14.64
CA CYS A 23 30.23 22.24 -13.79
C CYS A 23 30.93 21.85 -12.50
N SER A 24 32.21 22.27 -12.45
CA SER A 24 33.03 22.32 -11.24
C SER A 24 32.49 23.36 -10.28
N PHE A 25 32.43 23.05 -9.00
CA PHE A 25 32.42 24.07 -7.97
C PHE A 25 33.29 23.64 -6.77
N SER A 26 34.23 24.48 -6.44
CA SER A 26 35.27 24.34 -5.42
C SER A 26 34.79 24.73 -4.02
N PRO A 27 35.53 24.33 -2.97
CA PRO A 27 35.10 24.41 -1.57
C PRO A 27 35.48 25.74 -0.93
N GLY A 28 34.63 26.21 -0.03
CA GLY A 28 34.90 27.29 0.90
C GLY A 28 34.86 26.79 2.33
N ALA A 29 36.03 26.79 2.98
CA ALA A 29 36.16 26.58 4.41
C ALA A 29 35.96 27.91 5.12
N ASP A 30 35.20 27.93 6.22
CA ASP A 30 35.42 28.89 7.29
C ASP A 30 35.10 28.27 8.66
N LYS A 31 36.14 28.37 9.52
CA LYS A 31 36.09 28.06 10.95
C LYS A 31 35.57 29.29 11.69
N SER A 32 34.76 29.07 12.73
CA SER A 32 34.87 29.89 13.95
C SER A 32 34.29 29.12 15.15
N ASP A 33 35.18 28.92 16.09
CA ASP A 33 34.93 28.50 17.46
C ASP A 33 34.07 29.54 18.21
N ASN A 34 33.11 29.14 19.03
CA ASN A 34 33.05 29.69 20.37
C ASN A 34 32.22 28.79 21.34
N LYS A 35 32.82 28.61 22.48
CA LYS A 35 32.50 27.92 23.71
C LYS A 35 31.54 28.76 24.57
N GLU A 36 30.55 28.16 25.20
CA GLU A 36 30.24 28.27 26.63
C GLU A 36 28.84 27.66 26.98
N THR A 37 28.85 26.76 27.96
CA THR A 37 27.74 26.30 28.78
C THR A 37 27.59 27.26 29.99
N PRO A 38 26.43 27.45 30.66
CA PRO A 38 25.61 26.43 31.32
C PRO A 38 24.06 26.67 31.33
N ALA A 39 23.32 25.63 31.72
CA ALA A 39 21.90 25.60 32.07
C ALA A 39 21.59 26.40 33.36
N PRO A 40 20.28 26.73 33.71
CA PRO A 40 19.28 25.73 34.06
C PRO A 40 17.80 26.04 33.71
N ALA A 41 17.00 24.98 33.69
CA ALA A 41 15.59 24.79 34.01
C ALA A 41 14.55 25.95 33.92
N ALA A 42 13.50 25.71 33.10
CA ALA A 42 12.12 26.03 33.47
C ALA A 42 11.15 25.25 32.58
N SER A 43 10.26 24.53 33.26
CA SER A 43 9.09 23.85 32.72
C SER A 43 8.17 24.81 31.97
N SER A 44 7.75 24.40 30.76
CA SER A 44 6.54 24.95 30.15
C SER A 44 5.86 23.85 29.37
N SER A 45 4.74 23.38 29.89
CA SER A 45 3.79 22.52 29.25
C SER A 45 3.26 23.19 27.97
N SER A 46 3.58 22.65 26.84
CA SER A 46 2.93 22.99 25.57
C SER A 46 2.14 21.77 25.13
N SER A 47 0.83 21.88 25.23
CA SER A 47 -0.13 20.96 24.64
C SER A 47 0.10 20.88 23.14
N SER A 48 0.71 19.82 22.66
CA SER A 48 0.67 19.44 21.25
C SER A 48 -0.72 18.89 20.97
N THR A 49 -1.55 19.68 20.30
CA THR A 49 -2.71 19.17 19.59
C THR A 49 -2.20 18.25 18.47
N ASN A 50 -2.29 16.94 18.71
CA ASN A 50 -2.17 15.95 17.66
C ASN A 50 -3.38 16.14 16.72
N ASP A 51 -3.15 16.79 15.58
CA ASP A 51 -4.00 16.61 14.41
C ASP A 51 -3.76 15.19 13.88
N THR A 52 -4.49 14.26 14.46
CA THR A 52 -4.65 12.91 13.89
C THR A 52 -5.44 13.09 12.59
N PRO A 53 -4.90 12.66 11.41
CA PRO A 53 -5.73 12.57 10.22
C PRO A 53 -6.89 11.64 10.57
N THR A 54 -8.10 12.17 10.52
CA THR A 54 -9.33 11.40 10.64
C THR A 54 -9.34 10.35 9.54
N ALA A 55 -8.96 9.13 9.89
CA ALA A 55 -9.24 7.98 9.05
C ALA A 55 -10.75 7.96 8.84
N SER A 56 -11.22 8.04 7.60
CA SER A 56 -12.62 7.81 7.26
C SER A 56 -13.01 6.49 7.90
N ALA A 57 -13.93 6.55 8.85
CA ALA A 57 -14.45 5.37 9.50
C ALA A 57 -15.03 4.48 8.39
N SER A 58 -14.51 3.28 8.24
CA SER A 58 -15.06 2.24 7.39
C SER A 58 -16.52 2.05 7.79
N SER A 59 -17.45 2.13 6.83
CA SER A 59 -18.87 1.85 7.06
C SER A 59 -19.16 0.36 7.23
N ASN A 60 -18.11 -0.45 7.41
CA ASN A 60 -18.26 -1.86 7.72
C ASN A 60 -18.87 -2.00 9.13
N PRO A 61 -20.12 -2.51 9.25
CA PRO A 61 -20.82 -2.59 10.54
C PRO A 61 -20.15 -3.54 11.55
N ASN A 62 -19.15 -4.31 11.13
CA ASN A 62 -18.41 -5.27 11.94
C ASN A 62 -16.93 -4.93 12.15
N ALA A 63 -16.45 -3.77 11.67
CA ALA A 63 -15.08 -3.36 11.91
C ALA A 63 -14.90 -3.06 13.41
N THR A 64 -14.29 -3.99 14.13
CA THR A 64 -13.85 -3.76 15.51
C THR A 64 -12.56 -2.97 15.50
N GLU A 65 -12.52 -1.85 16.20
CA GLU A 65 -11.39 -0.90 16.23
C GLU A 65 -10.09 -1.51 16.77
N ASP A 66 -10.13 -2.70 17.34
CA ASP A 66 -8.94 -3.36 17.92
C ASP A 66 -8.99 -4.86 17.64
N GLN A 67 -8.32 -5.26 16.55
CA GLN A 67 -8.16 -6.66 16.21
C GLN A 67 -6.88 -7.21 16.84
N PRO A 68 -6.94 -7.99 17.93
CA PRO A 68 -5.73 -8.51 18.57
C PRO A 68 -4.99 -9.48 17.65
N PHE A 69 -3.66 -9.51 17.76
CA PHE A 69 -2.85 -10.49 17.03
C PHE A 69 -3.29 -11.92 17.37
N GLY A 70 -3.31 -12.79 16.35
CA GLY A 70 -3.77 -14.15 16.46
C GLY A 70 -5.28 -14.32 16.30
N SER A 71 -6.05 -13.24 16.11
CA SER A 71 -7.48 -13.34 15.82
C SER A 71 -7.73 -13.74 14.37
N ARG A 72 -8.80 -14.51 14.16
CA ARG A 72 -9.35 -14.77 12.82
C ARG A 72 -10.25 -13.60 12.43
N VAL A 73 -9.96 -13.01 11.29
CA VAL A 73 -10.65 -11.83 10.75
C VAL A 73 -11.32 -12.20 9.44
N PHE A 74 -12.61 -11.88 9.29
CA PHE A 74 -13.27 -12.01 8.00
C PHE A 74 -12.59 -11.09 6.98
N ARG A 75 -12.38 -11.55 5.75
CA ARG A 75 -11.64 -10.80 4.72
C ARG A 75 -12.17 -9.39 4.46
N GLY A 76 -13.50 -9.19 4.57
CA GLY A 76 -14.12 -7.87 4.42
C GLY A 76 -13.92 -6.95 5.62
N ASP A 77 -13.42 -7.45 6.74
CA ASP A 77 -13.20 -6.71 7.99
C ASP A 77 -11.73 -6.41 8.26
N MET A 78 -10.84 -6.72 7.30
CA MET A 78 -9.41 -6.41 7.39
C MET A 78 -9.19 -4.89 7.48
N GLN A 79 -8.16 -4.48 8.21
CA GLN A 79 -7.90 -3.08 8.53
C GLN A 79 -6.65 -2.55 7.82
N LEU A 80 -6.66 -1.23 7.56
CA LEU A 80 -5.56 -0.50 6.94
C LEU A 80 -4.26 -0.62 7.76
N GLY A 81 -3.16 -0.96 7.09
CA GLY A 81 -1.84 -1.08 7.71
C GLY A 81 -1.64 -2.38 8.50
N HIS A 82 -2.62 -3.29 8.49
CA HIS A 82 -2.52 -4.57 9.16
C HIS A 82 -2.00 -5.66 8.22
N CYS A 83 -1.31 -6.63 8.83
CA CYS A 83 -0.73 -7.78 8.15
C CYS A 83 -1.46 -9.06 8.51
N TYR A 84 -1.65 -9.93 7.51
CA TYR A 84 -2.47 -11.12 7.66
C TYR A 84 -1.82 -12.33 7.03
N SER A 85 -2.04 -13.50 7.66
CA SER A 85 -1.66 -14.79 7.10
C SER A 85 -2.89 -15.62 6.72
N ASP A 86 -2.69 -16.50 5.76
CA ASP A 86 -3.71 -17.44 5.36
C ASP A 86 -4.04 -18.43 6.48
N VAL A 87 -5.31 -18.75 6.61
CA VAL A 87 -5.80 -19.82 7.49
C VAL A 87 -6.01 -21.06 6.62
N ARG A 88 -5.38 -22.19 7.02
CA ARG A 88 -5.53 -23.44 6.28
C ARG A 88 -7.01 -23.83 6.15
N ASP A 89 -7.40 -24.16 4.93
CA ASP A 89 -8.76 -24.62 4.58
C ASP A 89 -9.88 -23.60 4.86
N ASP A 90 -9.51 -22.30 5.05
CA ASP A 90 -10.46 -21.22 5.28
C ASP A 90 -10.15 -20.02 4.34
N HIS A 91 -10.89 -19.93 3.25
CA HIS A 91 -10.73 -18.86 2.26
C HIS A 91 -11.50 -17.57 2.62
N THR A 92 -12.26 -17.59 3.71
CA THR A 92 -13.12 -16.47 4.13
C THR A 92 -12.50 -15.62 5.22
N HIS A 93 -11.61 -16.20 6.03
CA HIS A 93 -10.90 -15.52 7.10
C HIS A 93 -9.40 -15.50 6.88
N LYS A 94 -8.77 -14.53 7.51
CA LYS A 94 -7.32 -14.38 7.62
C LYS A 94 -6.92 -14.32 9.08
N LEU A 95 -5.68 -14.70 9.41
CA LEU A 95 -5.11 -14.57 10.74
C LEU A 95 -4.40 -13.22 10.83
N HIS A 96 -4.80 -12.35 11.75
CA HIS A 96 -4.11 -11.08 12.02
C HIS A 96 -2.78 -11.36 12.71
N VAL A 97 -1.68 -10.87 12.13
CA VAL A 97 -0.32 -11.05 12.64
C VAL A 97 0.40 -9.71 12.66
N SER A 98 1.45 -9.60 13.47
CA SER A 98 2.33 -8.43 13.43
C SER A 98 3.11 -8.41 12.11
N CYS A 99 3.30 -7.21 11.52
CA CYS A 99 3.99 -7.06 10.23
C CYS A 99 5.50 -7.38 10.29
N ASP A 100 6.08 -7.57 11.47
CA ASP A 100 7.44 -8.07 11.68
C ASP A 100 7.51 -9.62 11.71
N GLN A 101 6.37 -10.30 11.64
CA GLN A 101 6.25 -11.75 11.54
C GLN A 101 5.98 -12.15 10.08
N PRO A 102 6.34 -13.40 9.69
CA PRO A 102 6.01 -13.89 8.35
C PRO A 102 4.50 -13.84 8.07
N HIS A 103 4.09 -13.10 7.04
CA HIS A 103 2.69 -12.90 6.65
C HIS A 103 2.52 -12.99 5.13
N ASP A 104 1.29 -13.20 4.70
CA ASP A 104 0.98 -13.39 3.28
C ASP A 104 0.57 -12.10 2.58
N ILE A 105 -0.14 -11.22 3.29
CA ILE A 105 -0.65 -9.96 2.74
C ILE A 105 -0.54 -8.81 3.74
N GLU A 106 -0.42 -7.59 3.23
CA GLU A 106 -0.50 -6.33 3.99
C GLU A 106 -1.52 -5.41 3.34
N VAL A 107 -2.49 -4.89 4.12
CA VAL A 107 -3.54 -3.98 3.63
C VAL A 107 -3.00 -2.56 3.58
N PHE A 108 -2.90 -1.97 2.39
CA PHE A 108 -2.30 -0.65 2.21
C PHE A 108 -3.29 0.46 1.85
N HIS A 109 -4.53 0.12 1.46
CA HIS A 109 -5.57 1.10 1.17
C HIS A 109 -6.96 0.53 1.43
N ILE A 110 -7.86 1.38 1.91
CA ILE A 110 -9.30 1.08 2.05
C ILE A 110 -10.07 2.30 1.58
N SER A 111 -11.06 2.07 0.74
CA SER A 111 -12.06 3.06 0.32
C SER A 111 -13.44 2.43 0.25
N GLU A 112 -14.46 3.20 -0.10
CA GLU A 112 -15.83 2.72 -0.15
C GLU A 112 -16.52 3.10 -1.47
N PHE A 113 -17.33 2.17 -1.97
CA PHE A 113 -18.27 2.47 -3.03
C PHE A 113 -19.46 3.25 -2.44
N THR A 114 -19.78 4.38 -3.05
CA THR A 114 -20.87 5.26 -2.61
C THR A 114 -22.17 5.06 -3.40
N ASP A 115 -22.14 4.13 -4.35
CA ASP A 115 -23.28 3.85 -5.22
C ASP A 115 -24.47 3.28 -4.45
N ALA A 116 -25.69 3.72 -4.77
CA ALA A 116 -26.91 3.20 -4.17
C ALA A 116 -27.22 1.74 -4.62
N THR A 117 -26.82 1.40 -5.83
CA THR A 117 -26.92 0.05 -6.41
C THR A 117 -25.54 -0.49 -6.70
N ARG A 118 -25.35 -1.81 -6.55
CA ARG A 118 -24.05 -2.43 -6.82
C ARG A 118 -23.62 -2.18 -8.28
N PRO A 119 -22.45 -1.58 -8.51
CA PRO A 119 -21.89 -1.45 -9.86
C PRO A 119 -21.63 -2.82 -10.50
N THR A 120 -21.45 -2.87 -11.81
CA THR A 120 -21.05 -4.11 -12.48
C THR A 120 -19.64 -4.53 -12.06
N ASN A 121 -19.32 -5.80 -12.23
CA ASN A 121 -17.97 -6.30 -11.88
C ASN A 121 -16.87 -5.57 -12.63
N GLU A 122 -17.11 -5.19 -13.90
CA GLU A 122 -16.16 -4.45 -14.73
C GLU A 122 -15.90 -3.06 -14.18
N VAL A 123 -16.95 -2.36 -13.73
CA VAL A 123 -16.81 -1.03 -13.11
C VAL A 123 -16.08 -1.14 -11.78
N MET A 124 -16.44 -2.13 -10.95
CA MET A 124 -15.77 -2.33 -9.66
C MET A 124 -14.29 -2.70 -9.82
N ALA A 125 -13.96 -3.56 -10.81
CA ALA A 125 -12.58 -3.90 -11.11
C ALA A 125 -11.78 -2.69 -11.60
N ALA A 126 -12.31 -1.90 -12.54
CA ALA A 126 -11.65 -0.70 -13.04
C ALA A 126 -11.42 0.35 -11.93
N THR A 127 -12.40 0.55 -11.05
CA THR A 127 -12.27 1.42 -9.88
C THR A 127 -11.19 0.92 -8.92
N ALA A 128 -11.14 -0.39 -8.70
CA ALA A 128 -10.14 -1.02 -7.84
C ALA A 128 -8.73 -0.88 -8.43
N ASP A 129 -8.56 -1.14 -9.71
CA ASP A 129 -7.27 -1.02 -10.40
C ASP A 129 -6.74 0.42 -10.30
N GLU A 130 -7.58 1.43 -10.54
CA GLU A 130 -7.20 2.84 -10.45
C GLU A 130 -6.82 3.24 -9.02
N GLN A 131 -7.67 2.95 -8.04
CA GLN A 131 -7.46 3.39 -6.66
C GLN A 131 -6.31 2.65 -5.99
N CYS A 132 -6.21 1.33 -6.19
CA CYS A 132 -5.13 0.54 -5.61
C CYS A 132 -3.77 0.94 -6.20
N ALA A 133 -3.67 1.16 -7.50
CA ALA A 133 -2.41 1.59 -8.12
C ALA A 133 -1.95 2.97 -7.61
N ALA A 134 -2.86 3.94 -7.51
CA ALA A 134 -2.55 5.27 -6.99
C ALA A 134 -2.12 5.25 -5.51
N ALA A 135 -2.78 4.43 -4.69
CA ALA A 135 -2.46 4.31 -3.27
C ALA A 135 -1.16 3.53 -3.04
N PHE A 136 -0.83 2.56 -3.90
CA PHE A 136 0.37 1.73 -3.78
C PHE A 136 1.66 2.56 -3.79
N GLU A 137 1.80 3.46 -4.76
CA GLU A 137 2.99 4.32 -4.85
C GLU A 137 3.18 5.17 -3.60
N THR A 138 2.08 5.70 -3.05
CA THR A 138 2.12 6.47 -1.80
C THR A 138 2.53 5.61 -0.62
N TYR A 139 2.11 4.35 -0.58
CA TYR A 139 2.37 3.45 0.54
C TYR A 139 3.77 2.84 0.48
N VAL A 140 4.16 2.27 -0.66
CA VAL A 140 5.46 1.57 -0.83
C VAL A 140 6.60 2.54 -1.13
N GLY A 141 6.32 3.67 -1.79
CA GLY A 141 7.29 4.70 -2.14
C GLY A 141 7.93 4.53 -3.53
N ILE A 142 7.41 3.60 -4.33
CA ILE A 142 7.73 3.43 -5.76
C ILE A 142 6.47 2.95 -6.51
N PRO A 143 6.36 3.19 -7.83
CA PRO A 143 5.27 2.68 -8.64
C PRO A 143 5.19 1.14 -8.64
N ALA A 144 3.99 0.59 -8.81
CA ALA A 144 3.75 -0.86 -8.76
C ALA A 144 4.51 -1.65 -9.84
N ASP A 145 4.69 -1.07 -11.03
CA ASP A 145 5.44 -1.67 -12.14
C ASP A 145 6.96 -1.74 -11.90
N GLN A 146 7.46 -1.06 -10.85
CA GLN A 146 8.86 -1.09 -10.42
C GLN A 146 9.06 -1.88 -9.12
N SER A 147 7.97 -2.39 -8.55
CA SER A 147 7.98 -3.11 -7.27
C SER A 147 8.07 -4.61 -7.47
N THR A 148 8.57 -5.31 -6.47
CA THR A 148 8.51 -6.78 -6.37
C THR A 148 7.19 -7.28 -5.82
N PHE A 149 6.34 -6.38 -5.31
CA PHE A 149 5.03 -6.73 -4.77
C PHE A 149 3.95 -6.64 -5.84
N SER A 150 2.99 -7.55 -5.76
CA SER A 150 1.76 -7.53 -6.54
C SER A 150 0.61 -6.94 -5.74
N ILE A 151 -0.38 -6.37 -6.42
CA ILE A 151 -1.57 -5.77 -5.83
C ILE A 151 -2.74 -6.75 -5.94
N GLY A 152 -3.46 -6.95 -4.83
CA GLY A 152 -4.71 -7.68 -4.79
C GLY A 152 -5.87 -6.79 -4.34
N PRO A 153 -6.88 -6.55 -5.18
CA PRO A 153 -8.10 -5.87 -4.76
C PRO A 153 -9.09 -6.85 -4.15
N LEU A 154 -9.81 -6.40 -3.13
CA LEU A 154 -10.98 -7.09 -2.59
C LEU A 154 -12.14 -6.12 -2.49
N TYR A 155 -13.24 -6.43 -3.18
CA TYR A 155 -14.47 -5.65 -3.15
C TYR A 155 -15.68 -6.57 -3.00
N PRO A 156 -16.85 -6.06 -2.55
CA PRO A 156 -18.00 -6.90 -2.22
C PRO A 156 -18.64 -7.53 -3.46
N GLY A 157 -18.84 -8.85 -3.38
CA GLY A 157 -19.73 -9.55 -4.28
C GLY A 157 -21.20 -9.19 -4.01
N GLU A 158 -22.13 -9.72 -4.80
CA GLU A 158 -23.56 -9.41 -4.68
C GLU A 158 -24.11 -9.70 -3.28
N GLU A 159 -23.78 -10.87 -2.71
CA GLU A 159 -24.22 -11.25 -1.37
C GLU A 159 -23.72 -10.29 -0.29
N SER A 160 -22.43 -9.91 -0.35
CA SER A 160 -21.84 -8.95 0.59
C SER A 160 -22.41 -7.55 0.42
N TRP A 161 -22.67 -7.13 -0.82
CA TRP A 161 -23.32 -5.85 -1.11
C TRP A 161 -24.72 -5.78 -0.49
N ASN A 162 -25.50 -6.85 -0.62
CA ASN A 162 -26.85 -6.94 -0.05
C ASN A 162 -26.83 -6.94 1.48
N LYS A 163 -25.72 -7.35 2.10
CA LYS A 163 -25.49 -7.28 3.56
C LYS A 163 -24.94 -5.91 4.02
N GLY A 164 -24.75 -4.95 3.10
CA GLY A 164 -24.29 -3.60 3.43
C GLY A 164 -22.79 -3.35 3.30
N TYR A 165 -21.99 -4.36 2.90
CA TYR A 165 -20.55 -4.15 2.67
C TYR A 165 -20.34 -3.28 1.44
N ARG A 166 -19.45 -2.27 1.58
CA ARG A 166 -19.13 -1.29 0.52
C ARG A 166 -17.63 -1.12 0.32
N SER A 167 -16.82 -1.70 1.20
CA SER A 167 -15.39 -1.45 1.22
C SER A 167 -14.66 -2.06 0.02
N LEU A 168 -13.81 -1.27 -0.62
CA LEU A 168 -12.70 -1.72 -1.45
C LEU A 168 -11.46 -1.77 -0.57
N LEU A 169 -10.86 -2.94 -0.46
CA LEU A 169 -9.57 -3.12 0.21
C LEU A 169 -8.50 -3.41 -0.84
N CYS A 170 -7.36 -2.75 -0.74
CA CYS A 170 -6.18 -3.04 -1.53
C CYS A 170 -5.12 -3.64 -0.60
N PHE A 171 -4.64 -4.81 -0.94
CA PHE A 171 -3.54 -5.46 -0.23
C PHE A 171 -2.39 -5.78 -1.18
N LEU A 172 -1.19 -5.89 -0.66
CA LEU A 172 -0.02 -6.31 -1.40
C LEU A 172 0.45 -7.69 -0.92
N TYR A 173 1.15 -8.39 -1.80
CA TYR A 173 1.69 -9.73 -1.55
C TYR A 173 2.86 -10.03 -2.50
N ASN A 174 3.65 -11.06 -2.22
CA ASN A 174 4.65 -11.58 -3.15
C ASN A 174 4.01 -12.58 -4.12
N GLU A 175 4.15 -12.35 -5.41
CA GLU A 175 3.57 -13.20 -6.45
C GLU A 175 4.16 -14.63 -6.45
N ASP A 176 5.41 -14.78 -6.04
CA ASP A 176 6.10 -16.07 -5.94
C ASP A 176 5.64 -16.93 -4.74
N GLY A 177 4.71 -16.42 -3.91
CA GLY A 177 4.16 -17.08 -2.74
C GLY A 177 5.07 -17.07 -1.51
N HIS A 178 6.21 -16.38 -1.57
CA HIS A 178 7.02 -16.15 -0.38
C HIS A 178 6.34 -15.18 0.57
N LYS A 179 6.47 -15.44 1.87
CA LYS A 179 5.91 -14.54 2.88
C LYS A 179 6.71 -13.25 2.97
N LEU A 180 6.00 -12.14 3.18
CA LEU A 180 6.61 -10.92 3.66
C LEU A 180 7.08 -11.13 5.10
N THR A 181 8.19 -10.51 5.49
CA THR A 181 8.79 -10.63 6.83
C THR A 181 8.94 -9.29 7.54
N THR A 182 8.60 -8.21 6.85
CA THR A 182 8.57 -6.83 7.34
C THR A 182 7.46 -6.08 6.61
N SER A 183 7.00 -4.97 7.18
CA SER A 183 6.05 -4.12 6.47
C SER A 183 6.63 -3.56 5.17
N ALA A 184 5.82 -3.53 4.14
CA ALA A 184 6.14 -2.93 2.85
C ALA A 184 6.04 -1.40 2.84
N LYS A 185 5.55 -0.79 3.92
CA LYS A 185 5.38 0.66 4.01
C LYS A 185 6.71 1.39 3.86
N LEU A 186 6.81 2.23 2.83
CA LEU A 186 8.01 3.00 2.47
C LEU A 186 9.27 2.14 2.24
N SER A 187 9.10 0.86 1.94
CA SER A 187 10.19 -0.08 1.70
C SER A 187 10.95 0.19 0.40
N ARG A 188 10.28 0.75 -0.60
CA ARG A 188 10.80 0.99 -1.95
C ARG A 188 11.31 -0.29 -2.64
N MET A 189 10.64 -1.41 -2.38
CA MET A 189 10.96 -2.73 -2.93
C MET A 189 10.00 -3.13 -4.05
#